data_ce46fe9c59a809591777da75510a4a26
#
_entry.id   ce46fe9c59a809591777da75510a4a26
#
_cell.length_a   1.000
_cell.length_b   1.000
_cell.length_c   1.000
_cell.angle_alpha   90.00
_cell.angle_beta   90.00
_cell.angle_gamma   90.00
#
_symmetry.space_group_name_H-M   'P 1'
#
loop_
_entity.id
_entity.type
_entity.pdbx_description
1 polymer ?
#
loop_
_entity_poly.entity_id
_entity_poly.type
_entity_poly.pdbx_seq_one_letter_code
_entity_poly.pdbx_strand_id
1 'polypeptide(L)'
;MRRTLRMRRAALVFTAIGALALAGCSDDGDGKDKAADGSGTTEDSTSTVNLPKLDGEKISVAAVWTGPEQANFTKVLDEFEKRTGATVTFVPAQDPIVNFLGTKIAGGQPPDVAMIPQVGAIQQAVAKKWAKPVGQEARAQLGQNYSRVWQDLGAVDGTQYGVYFKAANKSLVWYNTKAFENAGASEPKTWKDFIATAETVSASGVTPVSVGGADGWTLTDWFENVYLSQAGPEKYDQLAKHEIKWTDPSVKDALTTLAELFGKPALISGGADGALQTEFPVSVTQTFTGGDQPKGAMVFEGDFVSINIAQTEAKIGTDAKVFPFPAVGADSPVVTGGDAAVALKDTKGAQALLTWLASKDSAKIWAEAGGFISPNKELDASAYPNDVQRKIAEALIDAGDDVRFDMSDQAPQSFGGTPGKGEWKTLQDFLKNPKDIAGTQAKLESDAAKAYTS
;
A
#
# COMPACT_ATOMS: atom_id res chain seq x y z
N MET A 1 -54.37 5.81 -19.27
CA MET A 1 -54.40 4.91 -20.45
C MET A 1 -53.45 3.73 -20.19
N ARG A 2 -54.02 2.55 -20.16
CA ARG A 2 -53.36 1.25 -19.92
C ARG A 2 -52.67 0.79 -21.21
N ARG A 3 -51.50 0.09 -21.06
CA ARG A 3 -51.02 -1.01 -21.92
C ARG A 3 -49.76 -1.58 -21.25
N THR A 4 -49.83 -2.62 -20.51
CA THR A 4 -49.83 -4.10 -20.72
C THR A 4 -48.50 -4.68 -21.18
N LEU A 5 -47.99 -5.50 -20.25
CA LEU A 5 -46.98 -6.57 -20.32
C LEU A 5 -46.88 -7.31 -21.67
N ARG A 6 -45.65 -7.75 -21.98
CA ARG A 6 -45.45 -9.08 -22.58
C ARG A 6 -44.14 -9.73 -22.07
N MET A 7 -44.35 -10.72 -21.22
CA MET A 7 -43.41 -11.81 -20.97
C MET A 7 -43.27 -12.69 -22.23
N ARG A 8 -42.08 -13.15 -22.54
CA ARG A 8 -41.89 -14.39 -23.33
C ARG A 8 -40.94 -15.31 -22.61
N ARG A 9 -41.50 -16.43 -22.16
CA ARG A 9 -40.83 -17.68 -21.76
C ARG A 9 -40.60 -18.52 -23.02
N ALA A 10 -39.45 -19.22 -23.09
CA ALA A 10 -39.29 -20.48 -23.83
C ALA A 10 -38.02 -21.09 -23.22
N ALA A 11 -38.06 -22.13 -22.46
CA ALA A 11 -38.35 -23.54 -22.66
C ALA A 11 -37.10 -24.34 -23.06
N LEU A 12 -36.76 -25.24 -22.13
CA LEU A 12 -35.71 -26.27 -22.16
C LEU A 12 -35.83 -27.22 -23.37
N VAL A 13 -34.69 -27.72 -23.83
CA VAL A 13 -34.60 -29.06 -24.43
C VAL A 13 -33.41 -29.78 -23.86
N PHE A 14 -33.68 -30.90 -23.17
CA PHE A 14 -32.75 -31.96 -22.78
C PHE A 14 -32.57 -32.89 -23.97
N THR A 15 -31.32 -33.32 -24.25
CA THR A 15 -31.10 -34.54 -25.00
C THR A 15 -29.92 -35.31 -24.38
N ALA A 16 -30.21 -36.43 -23.78
CA ALA A 16 -29.28 -37.47 -23.36
C ALA A 16 -29.23 -38.57 -24.44
N ILE A 17 -28.12 -39.17 -24.71
CA ILE A 17 -27.85 -40.49 -25.33
C ILE A 17 -26.30 -40.54 -25.43
N GLY A 18 -25.54 -41.57 -25.10
CA GLY A 18 -25.73 -42.94 -24.67
C GLY A 18 -24.33 -43.60 -24.64
N ALA A 19 -24.13 -44.47 -23.70
CA ALA A 19 -22.91 -45.22 -23.50
C ALA A 19 -22.72 -46.30 -24.58
N LEU A 20 -21.47 -46.62 -24.92
CA LEU A 20 -21.08 -47.90 -25.46
C LEU A 20 -19.72 -48.35 -24.94
N ALA A 21 -19.76 -49.38 -24.13
CA ALA A 21 -18.60 -50.17 -23.72
C ALA A 21 -18.27 -51.21 -24.80
N LEU A 22 -17.00 -51.44 -25.03
CA LEU A 22 -16.55 -52.70 -25.66
C LEU A 22 -15.27 -53.20 -24.95
N ALA A 23 -15.41 -54.33 -24.38
CA ALA A 23 -14.37 -55.18 -23.79
C ALA A 23 -13.63 -55.94 -24.86
N GLY A 24 -12.35 -56.18 -24.66
CA GLY A 24 -11.54 -57.12 -25.42
C GLY A 24 -10.45 -57.68 -24.52
N CYS A 25 -10.59 -58.94 -24.13
CA CYS A 25 -9.65 -59.75 -23.34
C CYS A 25 -8.59 -60.43 -24.19
N SER A 26 -7.57 -60.86 -23.46
CA SER A 26 -6.62 -61.99 -23.56
C SER A 26 -5.22 -61.60 -24.09
N ASP A 27 -4.07 -62.05 -23.59
CA ASP A 27 -3.76 -63.32 -22.95
C ASP A 27 -2.36 -63.31 -22.34
N ASP A 28 -2.16 -64.07 -21.30
CA ASP A 28 -1.00 -64.62 -20.62
C ASP A 28 0.46 -64.18 -20.89
N GLY A 29 1.20 -63.99 -19.78
CA GLY A 29 2.66 -64.00 -19.73
C GLY A 29 3.21 -63.72 -18.31
N ASP A 30 3.49 -64.81 -17.62
CA ASP A 30 4.06 -64.98 -16.27
C ASP A 30 5.42 -64.30 -16.08
N GLY A 31 5.66 -63.60 -14.94
CA GLY A 31 6.96 -63.04 -14.58
C GLY A 31 6.96 -62.26 -13.26
N LYS A 32 7.42 -62.92 -12.23
CA LYS A 32 7.55 -62.46 -10.81
C LYS A 32 8.42 -61.25 -10.57
N ASP A 33 8.05 -60.60 -9.46
CA ASP A 33 8.84 -59.84 -8.47
C ASP A 33 9.30 -58.40 -8.76
N LYS A 34 8.69 -57.42 -8.13
CA LYS A 34 9.19 -56.68 -6.95
C LYS A 34 8.28 -55.48 -6.67
N ALA A 35 7.71 -55.45 -5.47
CA ALA A 35 7.09 -54.30 -4.89
C ALA A 35 8.11 -53.13 -4.79
N ALA A 36 7.84 -52.02 -5.45
CA ALA A 36 8.42 -50.75 -5.16
C ALA A 36 7.29 -49.82 -4.69
N ASP A 37 7.35 -49.52 -3.43
CA ASP A 37 6.51 -48.56 -2.74
C ASP A 37 6.76 -47.17 -3.37
N GLY A 38 5.86 -46.77 -4.26
CA GLY A 38 5.86 -45.47 -4.91
C GLY A 38 4.90 -44.58 -4.18
N SER A 39 5.36 -44.00 -3.06
CA SER A 39 4.75 -42.78 -2.48
C SER A 39 4.72 -41.71 -3.57
N GLY A 40 3.61 -41.62 -4.27
CA GLY A 40 3.31 -40.52 -5.16
C GLY A 40 3.12 -39.26 -4.31
N THR A 41 4.20 -38.55 -4.05
CA THR A 41 4.12 -37.13 -3.75
C THR A 41 3.53 -36.46 -5.00
N THR A 42 2.28 -36.03 -4.89
CA THR A 42 1.74 -35.00 -5.78
C THR A 42 2.64 -33.79 -5.64
N GLU A 43 3.60 -33.64 -6.53
CA GLU A 43 4.28 -32.38 -6.76
C GLU A 43 3.20 -31.39 -7.18
N ASP A 44 2.85 -30.51 -6.25
CA ASP A 44 2.10 -29.30 -6.52
C ASP A 44 2.94 -28.50 -7.53
N SER A 45 2.53 -28.53 -8.80
CA SER A 45 3.21 -27.86 -9.91
C SER A 45 2.91 -26.36 -9.87
N THR A 46 3.19 -25.70 -8.73
CA THR A 46 3.30 -24.27 -8.63
C THR A 46 4.65 -23.87 -9.22
N SER A 47 4.65 -23.17 -10.34
CA SER A 47 5.86 -22.67 -10.98
C SER A 47 6.65 -21.78 -10.01
N THR A 48 7.61 -22.37 -9.33
CA THR A 48 8.53 -21.64 -8.47
C THR A 48 9.42 -20.77 -9.35
N VAL A 49 9.62 -19.50 -8.94
CA VAL A 49 10.53 -18.59 -9.64
C VAL A 49 11.93 -19.23 -9.77
N ASN A 50 12.46 -19.24 -10.98
CA ASN A 50 13.79 -19.78 -11.23
C ASN A 50 14.86 -18.74 -10.89
N LEU A 51 15.69 -19.03 -9.89
CA LEU A 51 16.77 -18.16 -9.44
C LEU A 51 18.13 -18.77 -9.72
N PRO A 52 19.13 -17.98 -10.12
CA PRO A 52 20.49 -18.47 -10.34
C PRO A 52 21.16 -18.85 -9.01
N LYS A 53 22.16 -19.73 -9.07
CA LYS A 53 23.08 -19.93 -7.96
C LYS A 53 24.01 -18.73 -7.85
N LEU A 54 24.18 -18.24 -6.60
CA LEU A 54 24.92 -17.05 -6.23
C LEU A 54 25.85 -17.32 -5.04
N ASP A 55 26.39 -18.53 -4.97
CA ASP A 55 27.24 -18.95 -3.84
C ASP A 55 28.38 -17.97 -3.62
N GLY A 56 28.44 -17.40 -2.40
CA GLY A 56 29.46 -16.44 -1.99
C GLY A 56 29.24 -14.99 -2.42
N GLU A 57 28.21 -14.68 -3.21
CA GLU A 57 27.84 -13.29 -3.52
C GLU A 57 27.26 -12.60 -2.27
N LYS A 58 27.63 -11.32 -2.10
CA LYS A 58 27.12 -10.45 -1.03
C LYS A 58 26.29 -9.34 -1.64
N ILE A 59 25.06 -9.22 -1.18
CA ILE A 59 24.07 -8.24 -1.68
C ILE A 59 23.66 -7.38 -0.50
N SER A 60 23.51 -6.08 -0.70
CA SER A 60 22.99 -5.15 0.30
C SER A 60 21.67 -4.51 -0.16
N VAL A 61 20.70 -4.46 0.73
CA VAL A 61 19.37 -3.87 0.45
C VAL A 61 19.07 -2.78 1.46
N ALA A 62 18.83 -1.55 0.97
CA ALA A 62 18.44 -0.43 1.83
C ALA A 62 16.92 -0.27 1.82
N ALA A 63 16.33 -0.03 2.99
CA ALA A 63 14.93 0.34 3.15
C ALA A 63 14.73 1.18 4.42
N VAL A 64 13.65 1.97 4.44
CA VAL A 64 13.28 2.79 5.60
C VAL A 64 12.52 2.00 6.68
N TRP A 65 12.17 0.77 6.40
CA TRP A 65 11.43 -0.10 7.31
C TRP A 65 12.19 -0.41 8.58
N THR A 66 11.50 -0.39 9.71
CA THR A 66 12.04 -0.69 11.03
C THR A 66 11.15 -1.68 11.78
N GLY A 67 11.66 -2.22 12.89
CA GLY A 67 10.88 -3.10 13.76
C GLY A 67 10.25 -4.30 13.03
N PRO A 68 8.94 -4.53 13.16
CA PRO A 68 8.26 -5.66 12.55
C PRO A 68 8.27 -5.67 11.02
N GLU A 69 8.22 -4.51 10.34
CA GLU A 69 8.34 -4.45 8.88
C GLU A 69 9.69 -4.94 8.41
N GLN A 70 10.76 -4.45 9.05
CA GLN A 70 12.11 -4.95 8.79
C GLN A 70 12.20 -6.46 9.04
N ALA A 71 11.65 -6.94 10.16
CA ALA A 71 11.69 -8.36 10.52
C ALA A 71 10.94 -9.24 9.49
N ASN A 72 9.80 -8.78 8.98
CA ASN A 72 9.04 -9.50 7.96
C ASN A 72 9.78 -9.50 6.61
N PHE A 73 10.36 -8.37 6.20
CA PHE A 73 11.17 -8.32 5.00
C PHE A 73 12.44 -9.18 5.11
N THR A 74 13.06 -9.24 6.28
CA THR A 74 14.20 -10.12 6.52
C THR A 74 13.87 -11.58 6.22
N LYS A 75 12.67 -12.07 6.59
CA LYS A 75 12.25 -13.43 6.24
C LYS A 75 12.19 -13.67 4.72
N VAL A 76 11.81 -12.64 3.96
CA VAL A 76 11.80 -12.69 2.48
C VAL A 76 13.22 -12.80 1.94
N LEU A 77 14.17 -12.07 2.55
CA LEU A 77 15.57 -12.12 2.17
C LEU A 77 16.23 -13.45 2.58
N ASP A 78 15.92 -13.98 3.76
CA ASP A 78 16.43 -15.28 4.24
C ASP A 78 16.05 -16.43 3.30
N GLU A 79 14.81 -16.41 2.75
CA GLU A 79 14.40 -17.44 1.77
C GLU A 79 15.11 -17.25 0.43
N PHE A 80 15.39 -16.02 0.00
CA PHE A 80 16.24 -15.77 -1.16
C PHE A 80 17.66 -16.32 -0.96
N GLU A 81 18.27 -16.06 0.19
CA GLU A 81 19.59 -16.61 0.55
C GLU A 81 19.61 -18.13 0.47
N LYS A 82 18.63 -18.78 1.08
CA LYS A 82 18.48 -20.24 1.08
C LYS A 82 18.34 -20.82 -0.34
N ARG A 83 17.63 -20.16 -1.24
CA ARG A 83 17.44 -20.61 -2.63
C ARG A 83 18.66 -20.40 -3.51
N THR A 84 19.41 -19.33 -3.27
CA THR A 84 20.49 -18.90 -4.16
C THR A 84 21.90 -19.19 -3.64
N GLY A 85 22.09 -19.29 -2.34
CA GLY A 85 23.43 -19.36 -1.70
C GLY A 85 24.11 -17.99 -1.52
N ALA A 86 23.41 -16.88 -1.85
CA ALA A 86 23.90 -15.52 -1.57
C ALA A 86 23.83 -15.19 -0.08
N THR A 87 24.51 -14.12 0.33
CA THR A 87 24.29 -13.46 1.63
C THR A 87 23.73 -12.07 1.39
N VAL A 88 22.59 -11.74 2.03
CA VAL A 88 21.93 -10.43 1.88
C VAL A 88 21.98 -9.66 3.19
N THR A 89 22.49 -8.44 3.14
CA THR A 89 22.55 -7.55 4.30
C THR A 89 21.47 -6.46 4.18
N PHE A 90 20.55 -6.42 5.14
CA PHE A 90 19.63 -5.29 5.27
C PHE A 90 20.38 -4.06 5.80
N VAL A 91 20.17 -2.92 5.14
CA VAL A 91 20.79 -1.63 5.48
C VAL A 91 19.69 -0.65 5.87
N PRO A 92 19.51 -0.36 7.17
CA PRO A 92 18.52 0.63 7.60
C PRO A 92 18.80 1.99 6.98
N ALA A 93 17.80 2.57 6.33
CA ALA A 93 17.83 3.90 5.76
C ALA A 93 16.92 4.85 6.56
N GLN A 94 17.14 6.15 6.41
CA GLN A 94 16.27 7.20 6.94
C GLN A 94 15.54 7.88 5.79
N ASP A 95 14.33 8.36 6.06
CA ASP A 95 13.64 9.26 5.15
C ASP A 95 14.27 10.66 5.16
N PRO A 96 14.33 11.33 4.01
CA PRO A 96 14.07 10.79 2.66
C PRO A 96 15.16 9.82 2.20
N ILE A 97 14.77 8.66 1.72
CA ILE A 97 15.73 7.62 1.29
C ILE A 97 16.73 8.12 0.24
N VAL A 98 16.33 9.07 -0.62
CA VAL A 98 17.21 9.65 -1.65
C VAL A 98 18.43 10.36 -1.06
N ASN A 99 18.26 11.02 0.09
CA ASN A 99 19.38 11.68 0.79
C ASN A 99 20.35 10.66 1.36
N PHE A 100 19.82 9.58 1.94
CA PHE A 100 20.61 8.45 2.40
C PHE A 100 21.40 7.82 1.24
N LEU A 101 20.74 7.51 0.13
CA LEU A 101 21.37 6.94 -1.06
C LEU A 101 22.43 7.88 -1.63
N GLY A 102 22.16 9.18 -1.72
CA GLY A 102 23.12 10.18 -2.18
C GLY A 102 24.40 10.18 -1.34
N THR A 103 24.27 10.09 -0.02
CA THR A 103 25.42 10.01 0.90
C THR A 103 26.21 8.72 0.69
N LYS A 104 25.55 7.57 0.57
CA LYS A 104 26.19 6.27 0.34
C LYS A 104 26.92 6.22 -1.00
N ILE A 105 26.30 6.76 -2.06
CA ILE A 105 26.88 6.81 -3.41
C ILE A 105 28.08 7.75 -3.44
N ALA A 106 27.97 8.94 -2.84
CA ALA A 106 29.12 9.86 -2.74
C ALA A 106 30.29 9.28 -1.97
N GLY A 107 30.01 8.44 -0.95
CA GLY A 107 31.01 7.70 -0.20
C GLY A 107 31.57 6.46 -0.91
N GLY A 108 31.15 6.18 -2.15
CA GLY A 108 31.58 5.01 -2.93
C GLY A 108 31.05 3.66 -2.41
N GLN A 109 30.03 3.67 -1.56
CA GLN A 109 29.44 2.47 -0.94
C GLN A 109 27.91 2.42 -1.16
N PRO A 110 27.41 2.48 -2.40
CA PRO A 110 25.98 2.33 -2.65
C PRO A 110 25.52 0.94 -2.24
N PRO A 111 24.30 0.79 -1.69
CA PRO A 111 23.67 -0.52 -1.60
C PRO A 111 23.46 -1.11 -3.00
N ASP A 112 23.23 -2.42 -3.10
CA ASP A 112 22.98 -3.08 -4.37
C ASP A 112 21.55 -2.82 -4.85
N VAL A 113 20.59 -2.83 -3.92
CA VAL A 113 19.15 -2.57 -4.14
C VAL A 113 18.66 -1.59 -3.07
N ALA A 114 17.69 -0.77 -3.40
CA ALA A 114 16.94 0.05 -2.45
C ALA A 114 15.44 -0.16 -2.64
N MET A 115 14.69 -0.21 -1.53
CA MET A 115 13.23 -0.16 -1.52
C MET A 115 12.83 1.31 -1.47
N ILE A 116 12.19 1.81 -2.50
CA ILE A 116 11.86 3.24 -2.67
C ILE A 116 10.35 3.39 -2.73
N PRO A 117 9.72 4.09 -1.76
CA PRO A 117 8.27 4.31 -1.77
C PRO A 117 7.83 5.36 -2.80
N GLN A 118 8.60 6.44 -2.99
CA GLN A 118 8.21 7.57 -3.82
C GLN A 118 8.59 7.37 -5.30
N VAL A 119 7.63 7.54 -6.20
CA VAL A 119 7.86 7.59 -7.66
C VAL A 119 8.81 8.73 -8.04
N GLY A 120 8.63 9.91 -7.43
CA GLY A 120 9.52 11.07 -7.64
C GLY A 120 10.97 10.77 -7.22
N ALA A 121 11.18 9.92 -6.21
CA ALA A 121 12.51 9.48 -5.81
C ALA A 121 13.14 8.51 -6.82
N ILE A 122 12.33 7.62 -7.43
CA ILE A 122 12.79 6.74 -8.52
C ILE A 122 13.22 7.59 -9.72
N GLN A 123 12.39 8.55 -10.13
CA GLN A 123 12.70 9.48 -11.22
C GLN A 123 14.00 10.24 -10.97
N GLN A 124 14.17 10.74 -9.73
CA GLN A 124 15.41 11.41 -9.32
C GLN A 124 16.63 10.48 -9.37
N ALA A 125 16.50 9.24 -8.92
CA ALA A 125 17.58 8.26 -8.99
C ALA A 125 17.97 7.93 -10.43
N VAL A 126 17.00 7.87 -11.35
CA VAL A 126 17.23 7.67 -12.79
C VAL A 126 17.95 8.89 -13.39
N ALA A 127 17.45 10.12 -13.14
CA ALA A 127 18.07 11.35 -13.64
C ALA A 127 19.53 11.51 -13.18
N LYS A 128 19.84 11.09 -11.95
CA LYS A 128 21.19 11.06 -11.40
C LYS A 128 22.03 9.85 -11.84
N LYS A 129 21.48 8.95 -12.67
CA LYS A 129 22.12 7.72 -13.16
C LYS A 129 22.51 6.75 -12.04
N TRP A 130 21.82 6.80 -10.91
CA TRP A 130 21.99 5.88 -9.81
C TRP A 130 21.27 4.56 -10.08
N ALA A 131 20.02 4.64 -10.52
CA ALA A 131 19.20 3.49 -10.84
C ALA A 131 19.69 2.75 -12.09
N LYS A 132 19.55 1.43 -12.07
CA LYS A 132 19.86 0.53 -13.20
C LYS A 132 18.56 -0.08 -13.74
N PRO A 133 18.43 -0.29 -15.05
CA PRO A 133 17.27 -0.95 -15.63
C PRO A 133 17.03 -2.33 -15.05
N VAL A 134 15.77 -2.69 -14.91
CA VAL A 134 15.32 -4.02 -14.47
C VAL A 134 15.68 -5.06 -15.53
N GLY A 135 16.23 -6.20 -15.10
CA GLY A 135 16.62 -7.31 -15.98
C GLY A 135 15.43 -8.00 -16.67
N GLN A 136 15.74 -8.84 -17.63
CA GLN A 136 14.72 -9.49 -18.48
C GLN A 136 13.78 -10.38 -17.69
N GLU A 137 14.29 -11.15 -16.74
CA GLU A 137 13.53 -12.11 -15.94
C GLU A 137 12.48 -11.40 -15.06
N ALA A 138 12.89 -10.34 -14.35
CA ALA A 138 11.97 -9.55 -13.54
C ALA A 138 10.94 -8.80 -14.40
N ARG A 139 11.35 -8.27 -15.58
CA ARG A 139 10.39 -7.66 -16.54
C ARG A 139 9.37 -8.67 -17.06
N ALA A 140 9.76 -9.92 -17.29
CA ALA A 140 8.84 -10.97 -17.70
C ALA A 140 7.80 -11.24 -16.60
N GLN A 141 8.22 -11.31 -15.33
CA GLN A 141 7.30 -11.43 -14.18
C GLN A 141 6.32 -10.24 -14.12
N LEU A 142 6.83 -9.01 -14.25
CA LEU A 142 5.98 -7.81 -14.25
C LEU A 142 4.94 -7.84 -15.37
N GLY A 143 5.35 -8.17 -16.60
CA GLY A 143 4.46 -8.21 -17.75
C GLY A 143 3.35 -9.26 -17.65
N GLN A 144 3.60 -10.37 -16.96
CA GLN A 144 2.64 -11.46 -16.77
C GLN A 144 1.73 -11.23 -15.57
N ASN A 145 2.27 -10.76 -14.45
CA ASN A 145 1.65 -10.90 -13.14
C ASN A 145 1.19 -9.58 -12.52
N TYR A 146 1.55 -8.42 -13.12
CA TYR A 146 1.20 -7.11 -12.59
C TYR A 146 0.23 -6.37 -13.50
N SER A 147 -0.66 -5.57 -12.93
CA SER A 147 -1.48 -4.65 -13.71
C SER A 147 -0.62 -3.53 -14.32
N ARG A 148 -1.16 -2.84 -15.32
CA ARG A 148 -0.41 -1.82 -16.05
C ARG A 148 0.04 -0.67 -15.16
N VAL A 149 -0.80 -0.25 -14.21
CA VAL A 149 -0.48 0.86 -13.31
C VAL A 149 0.81 0.60 -12.53
N TRP A 150 1.01 -0.61 -12.00
CA TRP A 150 2.22 -0.95 -11.24
C TRP A 150 3.48 -1.03 -12.11
N GLN A 151 3.33 -1.40 -13.38
CA GLN A 151 4.43 -1.37 -14.33
C GLN A 151 4.82 0.07 -14.67
N ASP A 152 3.83 0.93 -14.98
CA ASP A 152 4.04 2.31 -15.38
C ASP A 152 4.64 3.16 -14.23
N LEU A 153 4.23 2.94 -12.97
CA LEU A 153 4.81 3.61 -11.79
C LEU A 153 6.30 3.32 -11.59
N GLY A 154 6.76 2.13 -11.97
CA GLY A 154 8.18 1.74 -11.91
C GLY A 154 8.99 2.11 -13.15
N ALA A 155 8.37 2.71 -14.16
CA ALA A 155 9.01 3.06 -15.43
C ALA A 155 9.34 4.56 -15.51
N VAL A 156 10.48 4.87 -16.12
CA VAL A 156 10.87 6.24 -16.48
C VAL A 156 11.27 6.25 -17.96
N ASP A 157 10.65 7.12 -18.76
CA ASP A 157 10.87 7.22 -20.20
C ASP A 157 10.76 5.87 -20.93
N GLY A 158 9.76 5.06 -20.54
CA GLY A 158 9.49 3.74 -21.11
C GLY A 158 10.46 2.63 -20.70
N THR A 159 11.43 2.91 -19.84
CA THR A 159 12.37 1.93 -19.29
C THR A 159 11.98 1.56 -17.86
N GLN A 160 11.89 0.26 -17.56
CA GLN A 160 11.57 -0.23 -16.23
C GLN A 160 12.79 -0.13 -15.30
N TYR A 161 12.64 0.54 -14.16
CA TYR A 161 13.66 0.69 -13.11
C TYR A 161 13.19 0.15 -11.77
N GLY A 162 11.90 0.22 -11.46
CA GLY A 162 11.31 -0.23 -10.21
C GLY A 162 10.49 -1.51 -10.37
N VAL A 163 10.58 -2.40 -9.38
CA VAL A 163 9.70 -3.55 -9.19
C VAL A 163 8.91 -3.30 -7.92
N TYR A 164 7.64 -2.95 -8.05
CA TYR A 164 6.78 -2.78 -6.87
C TYR A 164 6.58 -4.13 -6.18
N PHE A 165 7.19 -4.26 -5.01
CA PHE A 165 7.09 -5.45 -4.17
C PHE A 165 5.91 -5.37 -3.21
N LYS A 166 5.71 -4.20 -2.59
CA LYS A 166 4.65 -3.94 -1.63
C LYS A 166 3.71 -2.88 -2.21
N ALA A 167 2.42 -3.14 -2.11
CA ALA A 167 1.36 -2.16 -2.31
C ALA A 167 0.72 -1.80 -0.97
N ALA A 168 0.02 -0.70 -0.89
CA ALA A 168 -0.75 -0.28 0.28
C ALA A 168 -2.11 0.27 -0.13
N ASN A 169 -3.15 -0.07 0.61
CA ASN A 169 -4.44 0.61 0.55
C ASN A 169 -4.42 1.73 1.60
N LYS A 170 -4.29 2.99 1.17
CA LYS A 170 -4.18 4.17 2.02
C LYS A 170 -5.52 4.88 2.24
N SER A 171 -6.64 4.17 2.13
CA SER A 171 -8.00 4.71 2.27
C SER A 171 -8.79 3.97 3.35
N LEU A 172 -8.19 3.78 4.53
CA LEU A 172 -8.75 2.97 5.61
C LEU A 172 -8.79 3.72 6.93
N VAL A 173 -9.92 3.65 7.62
CA VAL A 173 -10.04 4.15 9.01
C VAL A 173 -10.14 2.95 9.94
N TRP A 174 -9.13 2.78 10.78
CA TRP A 174 -9.08 1.76 11.82
C TRP A 174 -9.67 2.30 13.10
N TYR A 175 -10.46 1.50 13.82
CA TYR A 175 -11.11 1.94 15.04
C TYR A 175 -11.10 0.91 16.16
N ASN A 176 -11.11 1.41 17.38
CA ASN A 176 -11.24 0.63 18.61
C ASN A 176 -12.73 0.29 18.82
N THR A 177 -13.05 -1.01 18.74
CA THR A 177 -14.44 -1.49 18.81
C THR A 177 -15.11 -1.17 20.15
N LYS A 178 -14.37 -1.27 21.28
CA LYS A 178 -14.92 -0.99 22.62
C LYS A 178 -15.23 0.49 22.80
N ALA A 179 -14.38 1.38 22.29
CA ALA A 179 -14.64 2.81 22.32
C ALA A 179 -15.89 3.17 21.51
N PHE A 180 -16.08 2.54 20.32
CA PHE A 180 -17.28 2.71 19.51
C PHE A 180 -18.54 2.16 20.18
N GLU A 181 -18.47 0.95 20.74
CA GLU A 181 -19.59 0.33 21.47
C GLU A 181 -20.03 1.19 22.67
N ASN A 182 -19.08 1.67 23.47
CA ASN A 182 -19.35 2.53 24.62
C ASN A 182 -19.97 3.88 24.23
N ALA A 183 -19.56 4.44 23.08
CA ALA A 183 -20.15 5.65 22.56
C ALA A 183 -21.49 5.44 21.86
N GLY A 184 -21.89 4.20 21.58
CA GLY A 184 -23.03 3.90 20.69
C GLY A 184 -22.80 4.34 19.25
N ALA A 185 -21.52 4.41 18.83
CA ALA A 185 -21.12 4.84 17.50
C ALA A 185 -21.17 3.68 16.49
N SER A 186 -21.32 4.00 15.22
CA SER A 186 -21.30 3.05 14.12
C SER A 186 -20.36 3.54 12.99
N GLU A 187 -19.95 2.62 12.11
CA GLU A 187 -19.09 2.91 10.99
C GLU A 187 -19.74 3.94 10.04
N PRO A 188 -19.12 5.13 9.84
CA PRO A 188 -19.66 6.16 8.95
C PRO A 188 -19.38 5.81 7.49
N LYS A 189 -20.30 6.17 6.60
CA LYS A 189 -20.14 5.98 5.16
C LYS A 189 -19.81 7.28 4.42
N THR A 190 -20.20 8.42 4.97
CA THR A 190 -19.94 9.72 4.39
C THR A 190 -19.10 10.59 5.33
N TRP A 191 -18.42 11.60 4.79
CA TRP A 191 -17.65 12.55 5.59
C TRP A 191 -18.50 13.25 6.65
N LYS A 192 -19.74 13.61 6.30
CA LYS A 192 -20.68 14.19 7.25
C LYS A 192 -20.98 13.25 8.41
N ASP A 193 -21.19 11.96 8.11
CA ASP A 193 -21.42 10.96 9.15
C ASP A 193 -20.15 10.72 9.96
N PHE A 194 -18.96 10.80 9.34
CA PHE A 194 -17.67 10.68 10.04
C PHE A 194 -17.51 11.79 11.09
N ILE A 195 -17.77 13.03 10.75
CA ILE A 195 -17.73 14.15 11.71
C ILE A 195 -18.77 13.95 12.83
N ALA A 196 -20.00 13.52 12.51
CA ALA A 196 -21.03 13.24 13.49
C ALA A 196 -20.66 12.06 14.41
N THR A 197 -20.06 11.00 13.87
CA THR A 197 -19.53 9.86 14.62
C THR A 197 -18.40 10.32 15.57
N ALA A 198 -17.48 11.15 15.08
CA ALA A 198 -16.43 11.72 15.90
C ALA A 198 -16.98 12.57 17.07
N GLU A 199 -18.01 13.39 16.82
CA GLU A 199 -18.68 14.16 17.87
C GLU A 199 -19.37 13.25 18.89
N THR A 200 -19.99 12.15 18.45
CA THR A 200 -20.61 11.15 19.31
C THR A 200 -19.58 10.46 20.20
N VAL A 201 -18.45 10.05 19.65
CA VAL A 201 -17.34 9.47 20.40
C VAL A 201 -16.78 10.48 21.41
N SER A 202 -16.59 11.74 21.00
CA SER A 202 -16.13 12.80 21.91
C SER A 202 -17.07 13.03 23.10
N ALA A 203 -18.39 12.93 22.88
CA ALA A 203 -19.40 13.07 23.93
C ALA A 203 -19.34 11.90 24.96
N SER A 204 -18.79 10.74 24.60
CA SER A 204 -18.57 9.62 25.52
C SER A 204 -17.33 9.79 26.42
N GLY A 205 -16.53 10.84 26.20
CA GLY A 205 -15.31 11.15 26.97
C GLY A 205 -14.02 10.60 26.36
N VAL A 206 -14.08 9.94 25.19
CA VAL A 206 -12.90 9.46 24.44
C VAL A 206 -12.60 10.44 23.30
N THR A 207 -11.33 10.80 23.10
CA THR A 207 -10.96 11.61 21.92
C THR A 207 -11.16 10.78 20.63
N PRO A 208 -11.82 11.32 19.61
CA PRO A 208 -12.19 10.52 18.43
C PRO A 208 -11.02 10.06 17.58
N VAL A 209 -10.10 10.96 17.22
CA VAL A 209 -9.10 10.69 16.16
C VAL A 209 -7.69 10.87 16.69
N SER A 210 -6.83 9.88 16.51
CA SER A 210 -5.37 10.01 16.62
C SER A 210 -4.79 10.34 15.23
N VAL A 211 -3.92 11.35 15.18
CA VAL A 211 -3.26 11.80 13.94
C VAL A 211 -1.75 11.78 14.14
N GLY A 212 -1.02 11.09 13.27
CA GLY A 212 0.44 10.99 13.27
C GLY A 212 1.10 12.15 12.51
N GLY A 213 0.76 13.41 12.84
CA GLY A 213 1.14 14.58 12.05
C GLY A 213 2.61 14.97 12.10
N ALA A 214 3.42 14.35 13.01
CA ALA A 214 4.86 14.62 13.08
C ALA A 214 5.60 14.20 11.80
N ASP A 215 5.20 13.10 11.19
CA ASP A 215 5.87 12.53 10.00
C ASP A 215 5.57 13.33 8.72
N GLY A 216 4.48 14.10 8.70
CA GLY A 216 4.11 14.96 7.57
C GLY A 216 3.32 14.23 6.50
N TRP A 217 3.78 13.07 6.02
CA TRP A 217 3.11 12.28 4.97
C TRP A 217 1.69 11.81 5.36
N THR A 218 1.43 11.56 6.63
CA THR A 218 0.08 11.22 7.10
C THR A 218 -0.95 12.32 6.81
N LEU A 219 -0.51 13.58 6.79
CA LEU A 219 -1.39 14.72 6.50
C LEU A 219 -1.65 14.86 4.99
N THR A 220 -0.71 14.42 4.13
CA THR A 220 -0.95 14.34 2.68
C THR A 220 -2.01 13.29 2.39
N ASP A 221 -1.95 12.14 3.05
CA ASP A 221 -2.96 11.08 2.91
C ASP A 221 -4.38 11.57 3.27
N TRP A 222 -4.54 12.37 4.34
CA TRP A 222 -5.81 13.02 4.66
C TRP A 222 -6.31 13.93 3.54
N PHE A 223 -5.44 14.81 3.02
CA PHE A 223 -5.80 15.72 1.94
C PHE A 223 -6.15 14.96 0.67
N GLU A 224 -5.35 13.99 0.29
CA GLU A 224 -5.48 13.22 -0.95
C GLU A 224 -6.77 12.40 -0.99
N ASN A 225 -7.15 11.74 0.09
CA ASN A 225 -8.39 11.00 0.17
C ASN A 225 -9.63 11.92 0.09
N VAL A 226 -9.60 13.05 0.79
CA VAL A 226 -10.64 14.07 0.66
C VAL A 226 -10.70 14.60 -0.78
N TYR A 227 -9.55 14.95 -1.36
CA TYR A 227 -9.46 15.54 -2.68
C TYR A 227 -9.93 14.55 -3.78
N LEU A 228 -9.45 13.32 -3.75
CA LEU A 228 -9.81 12.30 -4.72
C LEU A 228 -11.33 12.01 -4.69
N SER A 229 -11.91 11.85 -3.49
CA SER A 229 -13.34 11.62 -3.32
C SER A 229 -14.21 12.81 -3.76
N GLN A 230 -13.72 14.04 -3.58
CA GLN A 230 -14.49 15.26 -3.83
C GLN A 230 -14.32 15.80 -5.26
N ALA A 231 -13.10 15.81 -5.76
CA ALA A 231 -12.75 16.37 -7.06
C ALA A 231 -12.76 15.32 -8.20
N GLY A 232 -12.66 14.04 -7.85
CA GLY A 232 -12.64 12.93 -8.78
C GLY A 232 -11.23 12.63 -9.35
N PRO A 233 -11.09 11.45 -10.00
CA PRO A 233 -9.79 10.93 -10.43
C PRO A 233 -9.11 11.81 -11.50
N GLU A 234 -9.85 12.42 -12.41
CA GLU A 234 -9.28 13.27 -13.46
C GLU A 234 -8.55 14.49 -12.87
N LYS A 235 -9.20 15.21 -11.95
CA LYS A 235 -8.59 16.37 -11.29
C LYS A 235 -7.44 15.97 -10.37
N TYR A 236 -7.55 14.81 -9.72
CA TYR A 236 -6.48 14.25 -8.93
C TYR A 236 -5.22 14.03 -9.79
N ASP A 237 -5.37 13.37 -10.94
CA ASP A 237 -4.27 13.11 -11.88
C ASP A 237 -3.66 14.40 -12.42
N GLN A 238 -4.50 15.43 -12.72
CA GLN A 238 -4.02 16.73 -13.17
C GLN A 238 -3.24 17.48 -12.09
N LEU A 239 -3.70 17.43 -10.83
CA LEU A 239 -3.01 18.07 -9.71
C LEU A 239 -1.69 17.37 -9.39
N ALA A 240 -1.69 16.03 -9.39
CA ALA A 240 -0.50 15.21 -9.18
C ALA A 240 0.63 15.52 -10.18
N LYS A 241 0.27 15.90 -11.41
CA LYS A 241 1.20 16.29 -12.47
C LYS A 241 1.47 17.80 -12.52
N HIS A 242 0.85 18.58 -11.64
CA HIS A 242 0.86 20.03 -11.67
C HIS A 242 0.35 20.63 -13.01
N GLU A 243 -0.55 19.91 -13.69
CA GLU A 243 -1.25 20.38 -14.90
C GLU A 243 -2.32 21.42 -14.53
N ILE A 244 -2.88 21.34 -13.32
CA ILE A 244 -3.65 22.37 -12.67
C ILE A 244 -2.90 22.88 -11.43
N LYS A 245 -3.21 24.11 -11.04
CA LYS A 245 -2.52 24.77 -9.92
C LYS A 245 -3.11 24.36 -8.57
N TRP A 246 -2.31 24.36 -7.53
CA TRP A 246 -2.77 24.21 -6.15
C TRP A 246 -3.69 25.35 -5.69
N THR A 247 -3.80 26.42 -6.47
CA THR A 247 -4.79 27.50 -6.27
C THR A 247 -6.12 27.22 -6.98
N ASP A 248 -6.30 26.06 -7.62
CA ASP A 248 -7.59 25.67 -8.22
C ASP A 248 -8.71 25.64 -7.17
N PRO A 249 -9.95 26.02 -7.54
CA PRO A 249 -11.09 25.95 -6.62
C PRO A 249 -11.31 24.59 -5.97
N SER A 250 -11.03 23.48 -6.69
CA SER A 250 -11.16 22.13 -6.12
C SER A 250 -10.24 21.87 -4.92
N VAL A 251 -9.02 22.41 -4.92
CA VAL A 251 -8.10 22.34 -3.79
C VAL A 251 -8.63 23.14 -2.59
N LYS A 252 -9.20 24.33 -2.86
CA LYS A 252 -9.88 25.12 -1.82
C LYS A 252 -11.01 24.33 -1.17
N ASP A 253 -11.83 23.66 -1.99
CA ASP A 253 -12.96 22.90 -1.50
C ASP A 253 -12.50 21.73 -0.62
N ALA A 254 -11.45 21.00 -1.03
CA ALA A 254 -10.88 19.92 -0.24
C ALA A 254 -10.27 20.39 1.10
N LEU A 255 -9.53 21.48 1.09
CA LEU A 255 -9.00 22.09 2.32
C LEU A 255 -10.14 22.58 3.23
N THR A 256 -11.24 23.11 2.66
CA THR A 256 -12.42 23.52 3.43
C THR A 256 -13.08 22.32 4.11
N THR A 257 -13.22 21.20 3.40
CA THR A 257 -13.73 19.95 3.96
C THR A 257 -12.82 19.42 5.07
N LEU A 258 -11.51 19.36 4.84
CA LEU A 258 -10.55 18.90 5.84
C LEU A 258 -10.54 19.79 7.09
N ALA A 259 -10.78 21.11 6.93
CA ALA A 259 -10.91 22.06 8.04
C ALA A 259 -12.12 21.76 8.96
N GLU A 260 -13.12 20.99 8.52
CA GLU A 260 -14.24 20.55 9.38
C GLU A 260 -13.75 19.64 10.52
N LEU A 261 -12.70 18.85 10.26
CA LEU A 261 -12.02 18.04 11.29
C LEU A 261 -10.91 18.83 11.98
N PHE A 262 -9.96 19.37 11.22
CA PHE A 262 -8.76 20.04 11.76
C PHE A 262 -9.08 21.31 12.53
N GLY A 263 -10.21 21.96 12.22
CA GLY A 263 -10.73 23.11 12.93
C GLY A 263 -11.41 22.80 14.28
N LYS A 264 -11.52 21.51 14.64
CA LYS A 264 -12.11 21.03 15.90
C LYS A 264 -11.08 20.31 16.77
N PRO A 265 -10.21 21.02 17.50
CA PRO A 265 -9.12 20.40 18.25
C PRO A 265 -9.58 19.35 19.26
N ALA A 266 -10.81 19.46 19.78
CA ALA A 266 -11.40 18.48 20.69
C ALA A 266 -11.63 17.10 20.05
N LEU A 267 -11.67 17.01 18.73
CA LEU A 267 -11.81 15.75 17.98
C LEU A 267 -10.48 15.06 17.72
N ILE A 268 -9.34 15.73 17.97
CA ILE A 268 -8.00 15.23 17.68
C ILE A 268 -7.23 15.02 18.99
N SER A 269 -6.56 13.87 19.11
CA SER A 269 -5.77 13.52 20.30
C SER A 269 -4.65 14.53 20.55
N GLY A 270 -4.73 15.24 21.67
CA GLY A 270 -3.81 16.33 22.03
C GLY A 270 -3.98 17.60 21.20
N GLY A 271 -5.05 17.70 20.39
CA GLY A 271 -5.26 18.82 19.47
C GLY A 271 -4.21 18.89 18.37
N ALA A 272 -4.10 20.02 17.67
CA ALA A 272 -3.12 20.21 16.60
C ALA A 272 -1.67 20.07 17.08
N ASP A 273 -1.34 20.63 18.26
CA ASP A 273 0.02 20.54 18.79
C ASP A 273 0.41 19.12 19.19
N GLY A 274 -0.52 18.36 19.79
CA GLY A 274 -0.29 16.95 20.11
C GLY A 274 -0.12 16.09 18.86
N ALA A 275 -0.97 16.26 17.87
CA ALA A 275 -0.89 15.57 16.58
C ALA A 275 0.47 15.80 15.90
N LEU A 276 0.97 17.03 15.90
CA LEU A 276 2.25 17.40 15.29
C LEU A 276 3.50 16.92 16.07
N GLN A 277 3.31 16.35 17.25
CA GLN A 277 4.36 15.69 18.03
C GLN A 277 4.17 14.16 18.06
N THR A 278 3.12 13.65 17.45
CA THR A 278 2.80 12.23 17.39
C THR A 278 3.27 11.66 16.07
N GLU A 279 4.19 10.69 16.12
CA GLU A 279 4.61 9.91 14.96
C GLU A 279 3.52 8.87 14.59
N PHE A 280 3.50 8.41 13.36
CA PHE A 280 2.50 7.45 12.86
C PHE A 280 2.37 6.20 13.75
N PRO A 281 3.44 5.46 14.12
CA PRO A 281 3.29 4.28 14.96
C PRO A 281 2.69 4.59 16.35
N VAL A 282 2.98 5.79 16.87
CA VAL A 282 2.42 6.25 18.15
C VAL A 282 0.93 6.54 18.03
N SER A 283 0.46 7.11 16.91
CA SER A 283 -0.97 7.34 16.68
C SER A 283 -1.77 6.04 16.66
N VAL A 284 -1.20 4.96 16.10
CA VAL A 284 -1.81 3.63 16.14
C VAL A 284 -1.87 3.08 17.55
N THR A 285 -0.77 3.13 18.30
CA THR A 285 -0.75 2.63 19.67
C THR A 285 -1.67 3.44 20.60
N GLN A 286 -1.83 4.74 20.39
CA GLN A 286 -2.81 5.57 21.10
C GLN A 286 -4.24 5.07 20.90
N THR A 287 -4.54 4.48 19.73
CA THR A 287 -5.88 3.98 19.38
C THR A 287 -6.14 2.58 19.95
N PHE A 288 -5.12 1.74 20.02
CA PHE A 288 -5.31 0.32 20.35
C PHE A 288 -4.70 -0.10 21.70
N THR A 289 -4.32 0.86 22.53
CA THR A 289 -3.96 0.64 23.94
C THR A 289 -4.94 1.35 24.88
N GLY A 290 -5.03 0.90 26.14
CA GLY A 290 -5.93 1.48 27.13
C GLY A 290 -7.35 0.90 27.15
N GLY A 291 -7.59 -0.17 26.39
CA GLY A 291 -8.86 -0.91 26.40
C GLY A 291 -10.02 -0.10 25.84
N ASP A 292 -10.99 0.25 26.70
CA ASP A 292 -12.19 1.04 26.39
C ASP A 292 -12.00 2.55 26.55
N GLN A 293 -10.82 2.99 27.03
CA GLN A 293 -10.44 4.38 27.21
C GLN A 293 -9.13 4.70 26.46
N PRO A 294 -9.08 4.50 25.16
CA PRO A 294 -7.89 4.85 24.36
C PRO A 294 -7.70 6.37 24.31
N LYS A 295 -6.51 6.82 23.95
CA LYS A 295 -6.24 8.25 23.71
C LYS A 295 -6.87 8.77 22.41
N GLY A 296 -7.20 7.86 21.49
CA GLY A 296 -7.97 8.13 20.28
C GLY A 296 -8.80 6.91 19.94
N ALA A 297 -10.04 7.07 19.48
CA ALA A 297 -10.90 5.95 19.12
C ALA A 297 -10.66 5.44 17.69
N MET A 298 -10.11 6.28 16.83
CA MET A 298 -9.82 6.00 15.41
C MET A 298 -8.43 6.49 15.02
N VAL A 299 -7.85 5.82 14.04
CA VAL A 299 -6.67 6.29 13.29
C VAL A 299 -6.93 6.05 11.80
N PHE A 300 -6.69 7.06 10.98
CA PHE A 300 -6.77 6.95 9.53
C PHE A 300 -5.37 6.71 8.98
N GLU A 301 -5.21 5.64 8.23
CA GLU A 301 -4.04 5.29 7.42
C GLU A 301 -4.31 3.97 6.65
N GLY A 302 -3.25 3.38 6.09
CA GLY A 302 -3.32 2.19 5.24
C GLY A 302 -3.45 0.85 5.98
N ASP A 303 -3.38 -0.22 5.20
CA ASP A 303 -3.41 -1.61 5.67
C ASP A 303 -2.23 -1.94 6.62
N PHE A 304 -1.12 -1.24 6.45
CA PHE A 304 0.10 -1.38 7.27
C PHE A 304 -0.11 -0.99 8.75
N VAL A 305 -1.17 -0.27 9.11
CA VAL A 305 -1.60 -0.06 10.50
C VAL A 305 -1.69 -1.39 11.27
N SER A 306 -2.08 -2.46 10.59
CA SER A 306 -2.17 -3.80 11.18
C SER A 306 -0.87 -4.30 11.79
N ILE A 307 0.29 -3.88 11.27
CA ILE A 307 1.62 -4.23 11.82
C ILE A 307 1.82 -3.61 13.20
N ASN A 308 1.39 -2.37 13.38
CA ASN A 308 1.51 -1.65 14.65
C ASN A 308 0.45 -2.13 15.66
N ILE A 309 -0.76 -2.50 15.20
CA ILE A 309 -1.76 -3.15 16.04
C ILE A 309 -1.22 -4.46 16.62
N ALA A 310 -0.50 -5.25 15.83
CA ALA A 310 0.10 -6.52 16.27
C ALA A 310 1.16 -6.34 17.39
N GLN A 311 1.64 -5.13 17.65
CA GLN A 311 2.51 -4.81 18.79
C GLN A 311 1.74 -4.45 20.07
N THR A 312 0.42 -4.41 20.01
CA THR A 312 -0.49 -4.18 21.13
C THR A 312 -1.19 -5.48 21.52
N GLU A 313 -2.02 -5.42 22.56
CA GLU A 313 -2.86 -6.57 22.94
C GLU A 313 -4.14 -6.69 22.09
N ALA A 314 -4.43 -5.69 21.24
CA ALA A 314 -5.64 -5.65 20.44
C ALA A 314 -5.60 -6.68 19.29
N LYS A 315 -6.71 -7.37 19.09
CA LYS A 315 -6.88 -8.38 18.04
C LYS A 315 -7.66 -7.81 16.87
N ILE A 316 -7.06 -7.89 15.67
CA ILE A 316 -7.72 -7.49 14.42
C ILE A 316 -8.95 -8.38 14.20
N GLY A 317 -10.06 -7.76 13.84
CA GLY A 317 -11.37 -8.39 13.67
C GLY A 317 -12.24 -8.42 14.92
N THR A 318 -11.65 -8.28 16.11
CA THR A 318 -12.36 -8.25 17.39
C THR A 318 -12.26 -6.89 18.07
N ASP A 319 -11.04 -6.49 18.46
CA ASP A 319 -10.79 -5.24 19.19
C ASP A 319 -10.47 -4.08 18.25
N ALA A 320 -9.92 -4.40 17.09
CA ALA A 320 -9.61 -3.48 16.01
C ALA A 320 -10.36 -3.89 14.75
N LYS A 321 -11.16 -2.99 14.21
CA LYS A 321 -11.87 -3.13 12.93
C LYS A 321 -11.55 -1.95 12.03
N VAL A 322 -12.00 -2.03 10.78
CA VAL A 322 -11.68 -1.06 9.74
C VAL A 322 -12.89 -0.79 8.87
N PHE A 323 -13.04 0.43 8.43
CA PHE A 323 -13.97 0.84 7.38
C PHE A 323 -13.24 1.68 6.32
N PRO A 324 -13.73 1.70 5.08
CA PRO A 324 -13.17 2.55 4.02
C PRO A 324 -13.23 4.03 4.39
N PHE A 325 -12.30 4.84 3.87
CA PHE A 325 -12.35 6.30 4.04
C PHE A 325 -13.72 6.82 3.60
N PRO A 326 -14.41 7.62 4.44
CA PRO A 326 -15.78 8.04 4.19
C PRO A 326 -15.90 8.91 2.94
N ALA A 327 -16.89 8.65 2.09
CA ALA A 327 -17.11 9.41 0.88
C ALA A 327 -17.38 10.89 1.18
N VAL A 328 -16.62 11.77 0.53
CA VAL A 328 -16.86 13.24 0.55
C VAL A 328 -17.78 13.62 -0.61
N GLY A 329 -17.59 13.02 -1.77
CA GLY A 329 -18.42 13.11 -2.95
C GLY A 329 -19.36 11.92 -3.11
N ALA A 330 -19.50 11.44 -4.33
CA ALA A 330 -20.35 10.30 -4.66
C ALA A 330 -19.72 8.95 -4.28
N ASP A 331 -18.42 8.85 -4.35
CA ASP A 331 -17.67 7.60 -4.23
C ASP A 331 -16.58 7.68 -3.14
N SER A 332 -16.14 6.51 -2.67
CA SER A 332 -14.95 6.34 -1.83
C SER A 332 -13.85 5.67 -2.67
N PRO A 333 -13.15 6.43 -3.51
CA PRO A 333 -12.05 5.88 -4.31
C PRO A 333 -10.86 5.52 -3.42
N VAL A 334 -9.95 4.69 -3.95
CA VAL A 334 -8.79 4.22 -3.20
C VAL A 334 -7.53 4.98 -3.60
N VAL A 335 -6.93 5.65 -2.64
CA VAL A 335 -5.53 6.09 -2.73
C VAL A 335 -4.65 4.88 -2.40
N THR A 336 -3.69 4.58 -3.27
CA THR A 336 -2.73 3.50 -3.07
C THR A 336 -1.32 4.05 -2.95
N GLY A 337 -0.49 3.37 -2.20
CA GLY A 337 0.95 3.58 -2.15
C GLY A 337 1.69 2.29 -2.41
N GLY A 338 3.00 2.31 -2.32
CA GLY A 338 3.77 1.09 -2.44
C GLY A 338 5.28 1.31 -2.48
N ASP A 339 6.03 0.24 -2.28
CA ASP A 339 7.49 0.27 -2.24
C ASP A 339 8.07 -0.53 -3.41
N ALA A 340 8.88 0.14 -4.23
CA ALA A 340 9.55 -0.45 -5.37
C ALA A 340 10.99 -0.83 -5.05
N ALA A 341 11.39 -2.04 -5.41
CA ALA A 341 12.78 -2.45 -5.43
C ALA A 341 13.47 -1.86 -6.65
N VAL A 342 14.54 -1.10 -6.44
CA VAL A 342 15.35 -0.43 -7.47
C VAL A 342 16.79 -0.88 -7.35
N ALA A 343 17.36 -1.44 -8.41
CA ALA A 343 18.79 -1.78 -8.45
C ALA A 343 19.66 -0.52 -8.60
N LEU A 344 20.66 -0.38 -7.75
CA LEU A 344 21.67 0.68 -7.82
C LEU A 344 22.99 0.16 -8.42
N LYS A 345 23.17 -1.15 -8.45
CA LYS A 345 24.25 -1.83 -9.15
C LYS A 345 23.68 -2.83 -10.14
N ASP A 346 24.29 -2.91 -11.32
CA ASP A 346 23.93 -3.90 -12.34
C ASP A 346 24.76 -5.18 -12.12
N THR A 347 24.45 -5.90 -11.05
CA THR A 347 25.08 -7.18 -10.71
C THR A 347 24.10 -8.32 -10.87
N LYS A 348 24.62 -9.54 -11.09
CA LYS A 348 23.80 -10.75 -11.18
C LYS A 348 22.94 -10.94 -9.92
N GLY A 349 23.50 -10.67 -8.74
CA GLY A 349 22.81 -10.78 -7.46
C GLY A 349 21.69 -9.75 -7.31
N ALA A 350 21.93 -8.47 -7.66
CA ALA A 350 20.89 -7.44 -7.62
C ALA A 350 19.71 -7.76 -8.56
N GLN A 351 19.99 -8.17 -9.81
CA GLN A 351 18.94 -8.53 -10.77
C GLN A 351 18.17 -9.80 -10.36
N ALA A 352 18.84 -10.78 -9.78
CA ALA A 352 18.17 -11.97 -9.23
C ALA A 352 17.27 -11.62 -8.04
N LEU A 353 17.68 -10.67 -7.19
CA LEU A 353 16.85 -10.19 -6.09
C LEU A 353 15.62 -9.44 -6.62
N LEU A 354 15.73 -8.62 -7.65
CA LEU A 354 14.56 -8.01 -8.29
C LEU A 354 13.60 -9.06 -8.87
N THR A 355 14.13 -10.12 -9.48
CA THR A 355 13.33 -11.25 -10.00
C THR A 355 12.61 -11.98 -8.86
N TRP A 356 13.29 -12.19 -7.73
CA TRP A 356 12.70 -12.77 -6.54
C TRP A 356 11.57 -11.91 -6.00
N LEU A 357 11.80 -10.61 -5.80
CA LEU A 357 10.81 -9.67 -5.28
C LEU A 357 9.60 -9.47 -6.21
N ALA A 358 9.75 -9.70 -7.53
CA ALA A 358 8.63 -9.69 -8.46
C ALA A 358 7.74 -10.95 -8.37
N SER A 359 8.18 -12.00 -7.67
CA SER A 359 7.48 -13.30 -7.64
C SER A 359 6.39 -13.36 -6.57
N LYS A 360 5.36 -14.19 -6.80
CA LYS A 360 4.35 -14.50 -5.78
C LYS A 360 4.94 -15.24 -4.57
N ASP A 361 6.03 -16.01 -4.77
CA ASP A 361 6.66 -16.77 -3.69
C ASP A 361 7.24 -15.85 -2.61
N SER A 362 7.92 -14.78 -3.03
CA SER A 362 8.45 -13.76 -2.11
C SER A 362 7.34 -13.00 -1.40
N ALA A 363 6.30 -12.62 -2.14
CA ALA A 363 5.15 -11.90 -1.63
C ALA A 363 4.38 -12.70 -0.57
N LYS A 364 4.22 -14.01 -0.77
CA LYS A 364 3.53 -14.92 0.15
C LYS A 364 4.15 -14.90 1.55
N ILE A 365 5.48 -14.84 1.65
CA ILE A 365 6.18 -14.87 2.94
C ILE A 365 5.79 -13.69 3.84
N TRP A 366 5.67 -12.49 3.27
CA TRP A 366 5.25 -11.33 4.05
C TRP A 366 3.73 -11.27 4.21
N ALA A 367 2.97 -11.64 3.18
CA ALA A 367 1.50 -11.66 3.25
C ALA A 367 1.01 -12.53 4.42
N GLU A 368 1.59 -13.71 4.64
CA GLU A 368 1.28 -14.59 5.77
C GLU A 368 1.59 -13.97 7.15
N ALA A 369 2.54 -13.03 7.21
CA ALA A 369 2.85 -12.29 8.42
C ALA A 369 1.90 -11.09 8.67
N GLY A 370 1.16 -10.66 7.66
CA GLY A 370 0.23 -9.54 7.71
C GLY A 370 0.86 -8.15 7.49
N GLY A 371 0.01 -7.15 7.28
CA GLY A 371 0.42 -5.77 7.01
C GLY A 371 1.16 -5.57 5.69
N PHE A 372 0.76 -6.33 4.69
CA PHE A 372 1.35 -6.36 3.37
C PHE A 372 0.28 -6.65 2.33
N ILE A 373 0.32 -5.95 1.24
CA ILE A 373 -0.45 -6.26 0.03
C ILE A 373 0.55 -6.44 -1.11
N SER A 374 0.36 -7.48 -1.91
CA SER A 374 1.15 -7.69 -3.12
C SER A 374 0.45 -7.11 -4.34
N PRO A 375 1.15 -6.33 -5.18
CA PRO A 375 0.63 -5.96 -6.49
C PRO A 375 0.69 -7.10 -7.52
N ASN A 376 1.27 -8.25 -7.15
CA ASN A 376 1.31 -9.45 -7.99
C ASN A 376 -0.02 -10.20 -7.91
N LYS A 377 -0.77 -10.24 -9.01
CA LYS A 377 -2.11 -10.85 -9.13
C LYS A 377 -2.14 -12.37 -8.92
N GLU A 378 -0.99 -13.04 -9.01
CA GLU A 378 -0.89 -14.48 -8.83
C GLU A 378 -0.79 -14.90 -7.36
N LEU A 379 -0.70 -13.93 -6.43
CA LEU A 379 -0.74 -14.24 -5.01
C LEU A 379 -2.17 -14.62 -4.61
N ASP A 380 -2.34 -15.85 -4.10
CA ASP A 380 -3.63 -16.32 -3.62
C ASP A 380 -4.05 -15.54 -2.35
N ALA A 381 -5.30 -15.07 -2.32
CA ALA A 381 -5.85 -14.31 -1.20
C ALA A 381 -5.85 -15.09 0.13
N SER A 382 -5.82 -16.43 0.09
CA SER A 382 -5.68 -17.28 1.28
C SER A 382 -4.33 -17.12 2.01
N ALA A 383 -3.33 -16.50 1.38
CA ALA A 383 -2.05 -16.17 2.02
C ALA A 383 -2.20 -15.09 3.11
N TYR A 384 -3.25 -14.28 3.09
CA TYR A 384 -3.47 -13.27 4.11
C TYR A 384 -4.02 -13.86 5.41
N PRO A 385 -3.52 -13.45 6.61
CA PRO A 385 -3.68 -14.20 7.85
C PRO A 385 -5.09 -14.15 8.47
N ASN A 386 -5.94 -13.20 8.07
CA ASN A 386 -7.30 -13.06 8.56
C ASN A 386 -8.22 -12.40 7.53
N ASP A 387 -9.54 -12.52 7.74
CA ASP A 387 -10.55 -12.02 6.81
C ASP A 387 -10.52 -10.51 6.60
N VAL A 388 -10.08 -9.74 7.60
CA VAL A 388 -9.99 -8.27 7.48
C VAL A 388 -8.88 -7.92 6.47
N GLN A 389 -7.68 -8.47 6.67
CA GLN A 389 -6.55 -8.18 5.77
C GLN A 389 -6.77 -8.75 4.36
N ARG A 390 -7.42 -9.92 4.27
CA ARG A 390 -7.80 -10.49 2.98
C ARG A 390 -8.73 -9.56 2.19
N LYS A 391 -9.80 -9.08 2.83
CA LYS A 391 -10.75 -8.15 2.19
C LYS A 391 -10.12 -6.83 1.78
N ILE A 392 -9.18 -6.31 2.57
CA ILE A 392 -8.43 -5.09 2.22
C ILE A 392 -7.58 -5.33 0.97
N ALA A 393 -6.88 -6.47 0.91
CA ALA A 393 -6.06 -6.82 -0.25
C ALA A 393 -6.91 -7.06 -1.50
N GLU A 394 -7.99 -7.84 -1.38
CA GLU A 394 -8.96 -8.07 -2.46
C GLU A 394 -9.52 -6.76 -3.00
N ALA A 395 -9.93 -5.83 -2.13
CA ALA A 395 -10.45 -4.53 -2.54
C ALA A 395 -9.45 -3.71 -3.37
N LEU A 396 -8.16 -3.74 -3.01
CA LEU A 396 -7.12 -3.05 -3.77
C LEU A 396 -6.83 -3.75 -5.11
N ILE A 397 -6.80 -5.07 -5.12
CA ILE A 397 -6.54 -5.86 -6.34
C ILE A 397 -7.72 -5.74 -7.32
N ASP A 398 -8.95 -5.81 -6.82
CA ASP A 398 -10.18 -5.72 -7.62
C ASP A 398 -10.38 -4.32 -8.21
N ALA A 399 -9.93 -3.28 -7.53
CA ALA A 399 -9.94 -1.91 -8.04
C ALA A 399 -9.05 -1.75 -9.29
N GLY A 400 -8.05 -2.60 -9.48
CA GLY A 400 -7.24 -2.67 -10.69
C GLY A 400 -6.59 -1.34 -11.07
N ASP A 401 -6.99 -0.76 -12.21
CA ASP A 401 -6.47 0.52 -12.70
C ASP A 401 -7.30 1.73 -12.23
N ASP A 402 -8.37 1.52 -11.44
CA ASP A 402 -9.18 2.60 -10.87
C ASP A 402 -8.58 3.22 -9.60
N VAL A 403 -7.55 2.62 -9.03
CA VAL A 403 -6.80 3.22 -7.91
C VAL A 403 -6.04 4.47 -8.38
N ARG A 404 -5.77 5.39 -7.42
CA ARG A 404 -4.83 6.49 -7.65
C ARG A 404 -3.66 6.36 -6.70
N PHE A 405 -2.48 6.40 -7.28
CA PHE A 405 -1.27 6.39 -6.46
C PHE A 405 -1.16 7.71 -5.67
N ASP A 406 -0.65 7.62 -4.46
CA ASP A 406 -0.35 8.74 -3.56
C ASP A 406 0.28 9.90 -4.34
N MET A 407 -0.35 11.07 -4.28
CA MET A 407 0.04 12.25 -5.06
C MET A 407 1.38 12.78 -4.58
N SER A 408 1.58 12.81 -3.28
CA SER A 408 2.81 13.31 -2.66
C SER A 408 4.01 12.43 -3.04
N ASP A 409 3.80 11.12 -3.13
CA ASP A 409 4.82 10.15 -3.54
C ASP A 409 5.13 10.22 -5.06
N GLN A 410 4.19 10.68 -5.88
CA GLN A 410 4.40 10.94 -7.32
C GLN A 410 5.13 12.26 -7.57
N ALA A 411 4.97 13.22 -6.68
CA ALA A 411 5.53 14.57 -6.85
C ALA A 411 7.08 14.58 -6.80
N PRO A 412 7.71 15.62 -7.36
CA PRO A 412 9.14 15.82 -7.13
C PRO A 412 9.48 15.80 -5.64
N GLN A 413 10.55 15.10 -5.27
CA GLN A 413 10.94 14.86 -3.87
C GLN A 413 11.00 16.13 -3.01
N SER A 414 11.40 17.27 -3.61
CA SER A 414 11.48 18.56 -2.92
C SER A 414 10.13 19.14 -2.52
N PHE A 415 9.03 18.68 -3.15
CA PHE A 415 7.66 19.10 -2.85
C PHE A 415 6.92 18.04 -2.03
N GLY A 416 6.83 16.80 -2.53
CA GLY A 416 5.97 15.76 -1.97
C GLY A 416 6.63 14.86 -0.91
N GLY A 417 7.96 14.84 -0.75
CA GLY A 417 8.62 13.84 0.08
C GLY A 417 9.79 14.36 0.94
N THR A 418 9.79 15.65 1.34
CA THR A 418 10.89 16.20 2.15
C THR A 418 10.39 16.78 3.46
N PRO A 419 10.80 16.24 4.63
CA PRO A 419 10.44 16.76 5.93
C PRO A 419 10.74 18.26 6.06
N GLY A 420 9.78 19.00 6.60
CA GLY A 420 9.90 20.45 6.82
C GLY A 420 9.84 21.32 5.55
N LYS A 421 9.44 20.77 4.41
CA LYS A 421 9.30 21.46 3.13
C LYS A 421 8.03 21.06 2.39
N GLY A 422 7.72 21.81 1.34
CA GLY A 422 6.68 21.49 0.36
C GLY A 422 5.33 21.19 0.98
N GLU A 423 4.71 20.15 0.50
CA GLU A 423 3.38 19.72 0.89
C GLU A 423 3.32 19.29 2.36
N TRP A 424 4.26 18.45 2.84
CA TRP A 424 4.30 18.00 4.22
C TRP A 424 4.29 19.16 5.22
N LYS A 425 5.21 20.11 5.03
CA LYS A 425 5.29 21.26 5.93
C LYS A 425 4.06 22.14 5.84
N THR A 426 3.53 22.35 4.64
CA THR A 426 2.39 23.24 4.43
C THR A 426 1.13 22.64 5.05
N LEU A 427 0.91 21.33 4.97
CA LEU A 427 -0.22 20.68 5.63
C LEU A 427 -0.05 20.59 7.15
N GLN A 428 1.19 20.48 7.67
CA GLN A 428 1.45 20.65 9.10
C GLN A 428 1.10 22.06 9.59
N ASP A 429 1.40 23.09 8.80
CA ASP A 429 1.01 24.48 9.11
C ASP A 429 -0.51 24.68 8.98
N PHE A 430 -1.13 24.04 8.02
CA PHE A 430 -2.59 24.03 7.87
C PHE A 430 -3.29 23.36 9.06
N LEU A 431 -2.79 22.26 9.57
CA LEU A 431 -3.33 21.64 10.79
C LEU A 431 -3.31 22.60 11.99
N LYS A 432 -2.28 23.46 12.11
CA LYS A 432 -2.21 24.52 13.14
C LYS A 432 -3.20 25.64 12.90
N ASN A 433 -3.43 26.02 11.66
CA ASN A 433 -4.29 27.14 11.28
C ASN A 433 -5.22 26.79 10.11
N PRO A 434 -6.19 25.89 10.31
CA PRO A 434 -7.06 25.40 9.23
C PRO A 434 -8.03 26.46 8.66
N LYS A 435 -8.02 27.68 9.21
CA LYS A 435 -8.78 28.83 8.68
C LYS A 435 -8.06 29.54 7.54
N ASP A 436 -6.74 29.38 7.43
CA ASP A 436 -5.92 30.04 6.40
C ASP A 436 -5.83 29.21 5.12
N ILE A 437 -6.98 28.93 4.50
CA ILE A 437 -7.08 28.14 3.27
C ILE A 437 -6.34 28.86 2.12
N ALA A 438 -6.53 30.15 1.97
CA ALA A 438 -5.91 30.92 0.88
C ALA A 438 -4.38 30.99 1.00
N GLY A 439 -3.85 31.18 2.21
CA GLY A 439 -2.41 31.14 2.47
C GLY A 439 -1.83 29.75 2.24
N THR A 440 -2.54 28.69 2.64
CA THR A 440 -2.17 27.30 2.39
C THR A 440 -2.08 27.01 0.89
N GLN A 441 -3.11 27.36 0.10
CA GLN A 441 -3.09 27.20 -1.35
C GLN A 441 -1.93 27.95 -2.01
N ALA A 442 -1.71 29.23 -1.63
CA ALA A 442 -0.64 30.04 -2.18
C ALA A 442 0.75 29.46 -1.87
N LYS A 443 0.92 28.89 -0.67
CA LYS A 443 2.18 28.24 -0.27
C LYS A 443 2.42 26.95 -1.02
N LEU A 444 1.40 26.07 -1.13
CA LEU A 444 1.46 24.83 -1.91
C LEU A 444 1.83 25.14 -3.37
N GLU A 445 1.14 26.09 -4.01
CA GLU A 445 1.43 26.50 -5.39
C GLU A 445 2.85 27.02 -5.56
N SER A 446 3.29 27.90 -4.64
CA SER A 446 4.63 28.48 -4.70
C SER A 446 5.74 27.42 -4.61
N ASP A 447 5.53 26.37 -3.82
CA ASP A 447 6.50 25.29 -3.64
C ASP A 447 6.44 24.28 -4.80
N ALA A 448 5.22 23.92 -5.24
CA ALA A 448 5.01 23.05 -6.38
C ALA A 448 5.60 23.65 -7.67
N ALA A 449 5.30 24.91 -7.98
CA ALA A 449 5.82 25.58 -9.18
C ALA A 449 7.35 25.57 -9.26
N LYS A 450 8.06 25.61 -8.13
CA LYS A 450 9.53 25.50 -8.10
C LYS A 450 10.01 24.06 -8.29
N ALA A 451 9.30 23.11 -7.70
CA ALA A 451 9.71 21.71 -7.72
C ALA A 451 9.50 21.05 -9.09
N TYR A 452 8.38 21.34 -9.75
CA TYR A 452 8.03 20.75 -11.05
C TYR A 452 8.79 21.39 -12.24
N THR A 453 9.48 22.49 -12.03
CA THR A 453 10.33 23.14 -13.06
C THR A 453 11.83 22.88 -12.89
N SER A 454 12.23 22.19 -11.82
CA SER A 454 13.62 21.86 -11.49
C SER A 454 13.97 20.44 -11.89
#